data_26cfededa544e67746747be4261c7000
#
_entry.id   26cfededa544e67746747be4261c7000
#
_cell.length_a   1.000
_cell.length_b   1.000
_cell.length_c   1.000
_cell.angle_alpha   90.00
_cell.angle_beta   90.00
_cell.angle_gamma   90.00
#
_symmetry.space_group_name_H-M   'P 1'
#
loop_
_entity.id
_entity.type
_entity.pdbx_description
1 polymer ?
#
loop_
_entity_poly.entity_id
_entity_poly.type
_entity_poly.pdbx_seq_one_letter_code
_entity_poly.pdbx_strand_id
1 'polypeptide(L)'
;GAGIFTAVLFAVGFLCSLPVLPWCPLLAAVNILLLIMYSTSFKRMPLLGNLCVAYLTGSVFLFGGMAAGPESFLLTAPLFLVTFLGILSREIVKDAEDIEEDSKSGAYTLPMLIGVRASAVTAFVCMTAAAAAAFIPAVHWGIFYAAGILAVDIYLLRISAKVLPCRTPEEVSASRTASYMKYGMVAAILVFFLSAAAVRLW
;
A
#
# COMPACT_ATOMS: atom_id res chain seq x y z
N GLY A 1 19.06 -8.60 -21.34
CA GLY A 1 17.90 -9.48 -21.04
C GLY A 1 16.82 -8.79 -20.23
N ALA A 2 17.10 -8.37 -18.97
CA ALA A 2 16.07 -7.85 -18.05
C ALA A 2 15.34 -6.59 -18.57
N GLY A 3 16.06 -5.62 -19.14
CA GLY A 3 15.47 -4.38 -19.66
C GLY A 3 14.49 -4.62 -20.83
N ILE A 4 14.82 -5.54 -21.74
CA ILE A 4 13.92 -5.90 -22.85
C ILE A 4 12.66 -6.58 -22.30
N PHE A 5 12.81 -7.50 -21.35
CA PHE A 5 11.69 -8.17 -20.71
C PHE A 5 10.75 -7.18 -20.02
N THR A 6 11.30 -6.24 -19.26
CA THR A 6 10.50 -5.17 -18.62
C THR A 6 9.78 -4.30 -19.63
N ALA A 7 10.46 -3.89 -20.72
CA ALA A 7 9.84 -3.09 -21.78
C ALA A 7 8.69 -3.83 -22.47
N VAL A 8 8.85 -5.14 -22.72
CA VAL A 8 7.78 -5.98 -23.29
C VAL A 8 6.59 -6.05 -22.33
N LEU A 9 6.80 -6.26 -21.02
CA LEU A 9 5.72 -6.29 -20.04
C LEU A 9 4.97 -4.97 -19.95
N PHE A 10 5.68 -3.84 -19.99
CA PHE A 10 5.04 -2.51 -19.99
C PHE A 10 4.22 -2.29 -21.26
N ALA A 11 4.77 -2.66 -22.43
CA ALA A 11 4.05 -2.55 -23.71
C ALA A 11 2.78 -3.41 -23.72
N VAL A 12 2.88 -4.68 -23.29
CA VAL A 12 1.73 -5.58 -23.22
C VAL A 12 0.69 -5.05 -22.22
N GLY A 13 1.09 -4.64 -21.01
CA GLY A 13 0.17 -4.10 -20.00
C GLY A 13 -0.55 -2.83 -20.51
N PHE A 14 0.16 -1.93 -21.18
CA PHE A 14 -0.42 -0.74 -21.79
C PHE A 14 -1.40 -1.09 -22.90
N LEU A 15 -1.01 -1.96 -23.83
CA LEU A 15 -1.88 -2.40 -24.94
C LEU A 15 -3.15 -3.08 -24.43
N CYS A 16 -3.06 -3.90 -23.39
CA CYS A 16 -4.21 -4.53 -22.75
C CYS A 16 -5.15 -3.51 -22.08
N SER A 17 -4.67 -2.33 -21.73
CA SER A 17 -5.51 -1.27 -21.14
C SER A 17 -6.32 -0.48 -22.17
N LEU A 18 -5.91 -0.48 -23.45
CA LEU A 18 -6.52 0.32 -24.53
C LEU A 18 -8.00 -0.02 -24.81
N PRO A 19 -8.43 -1.30 -24.83
CA PRO A 19 -9.84 -1.64 -25.08
C PRO A 19 -10.74 -1.42 -23.87
N VAL A 20 -10.19 -1.05 -22.72
CA VAL A 20 -10.94 -0.73 -21.51
C VAL A 20 -11.43 0.72 -21.56
N LEU A 21 -12.04 1.25 -20.52
CA LEU A 21 -12.49 2.65 -20.50
C LEU A 21 -11.34 3.63 -20.71
N PRO A 22 -11.58 4.82 -21.29
CA PRO A 22 -10.54 5.73 -21.77
C PRO A 22 -9.56 6.21 -20.68
N TRP A 23 -9.94 6.17 -19.43
CA TRP A 23 -9.08 6.53 -18.29
C TRP A 23 -8.09 5.43 -17.89
N CYS A 24 -8.35 4.17 -18.25
CA CYS A 24 -7.47 3.05 -17.91
C CYS A 24 -6.09 3.14 -18.59
N PRO A 25 -5.97 3.47 -19.88
CA PRO A 25 -4.67 3.70 -20.52
C PRO A 25 -3.89 4.86 -19.88
N LEU A 26 -4.58 5.94 -19.50
CA LEU A 26 -3.94 7.06 -18.82
C LEU A 26 -3.35 6.63 -17.48
N LEU A 27 -4.11 5.91 -16.65
CA LEU A 27 -3.62 5.38 -15.39
C LEU A 27 -2.46 4.40 -15.59
N ALA A 28 -2.56 3.52 -16.60
CA ALA A 28 -1.47 2.61 -16.96
C ALA A 28 -0.19 3.35 -17.35
N ALA A 29 -0.31 4.41 -18.17
CA ALA A 29 0.84 5.24 -18.58
C ALA A 29 1.47 5.95 -17.36
N VAL A 30 0.67 6.51 -16.46
CA VAL A 30 1.16 7.13 -15.22
C VAL A 30 1.88 6.10 -14.35
N ASN A 31 1.32 4.90 -14.18
CA ASN A 31 1.95 3.84 -13.38
C ASN A 31 3.28 3.37 -13.99
N ILE A 32 3.36 3.22 -15.32
CA ILE A 32 4.63 2.89 -16.00
C ILE A 32 5.68 3.98 -15.79
N LEU A 33 5.30 5.25 -15.92
CA LEU A 33 6.20 6.37 -15.68
C LEU A 33 6.70 6.37 -14.23
N LEU A 34 5.82 6.19 -13.25
CA LEU A 34 6.19 6.13 -11.83
C LEU A 34 7.10 4.94 -11.52
N LEU A 35 6.88 3.76 -12.13
CA LEU A 35 7.78 2.61 -12.00
C LEU A 35 9.17 2.88 -12.53
N ILE A 36 9.28 3.58 -13.66
CA ILE A 36 10.57 4.00 -14.22
C ILE A 36 11.26 5.00 -13.28
N MET A 37 10.53 6.03 -12.82
CA MET A 37 11.06 7.04 -11.89
C MET A 37 11.46 6.42 -10.54
N TYR A 38 10.67 5.47 -10.03
CA TYR A 38 11.04 4.71 -8.83
C TYR A 38 12.34 3.95 -9.02
N SER A 39 12.47 3.22 -10.12
CA SER A 39 13.66 2.40 -10.42
C SER A 39 14.94 3.24 -10.57
N THR A 40 14.83 4.44 -11.17
CA THR A 40 15.98 5.31 -11.48
C THR A 40 16.35 6.25 -10.35
N SER A 41 15.37 6.80 -9.62
CA SER A 41 15.59 7.94 -8.73
C SER A 41 14.89 7.80 -7.38
N PHE A 42 13.56 7.56 -7.34
CA PHE A 42 12.74 7.71 -6.13
C PHE A 42 13.10 6.71 -5.01
N LYS A 43 13.55 5.50 -5.37
CA LYS A 43 13.96 4.49 -4.38
C LYS A 43 15.11 4.93 -3.46
N ARG A 44 15.82 6.02 -3.83
CA ARG A 44 16.91 6.58 -3.04
C ARG A 44 16.54 7.87 -2.31
N MET A 45 15.32 8.36 -2.51
CA MET A 45 14.86 9.62 -1.96
C MET A 45 13.96 9.37 -0.74
N PRO A 46 14.15 10.15 0.35
CA PRO A 46 13.35 9.97 1.55
C PRO A 46 11.87 10.17 1.24
N LEU A 47 11.05 9.26 1.71
CA LEU A 47 9.59 9.23 1.58
C LEU A 47 9.05 9.06 0.13
N LEU A 48 9.71 9.63 -0.90
CA LEU A 48 9.21 9.56 -2.28
C LEU A 48 9.13 8.12 -2.79
N GLY A 49 10.12 7.27 -2.45
CA GLY A 49 10.08 5.85 -2.77
C GLY A 49 8.86 5.17 -2.15
N ASN A 50 8.60 5.42 -0.88
CA ASN A 50 7.50 4.83 -0.11
C ASN A 50 6.13 5.28 -0.63
N LEU A 51 5.99 6.58 -0.94
CA LEU A 51 4.79 7.13 -1.56
C LEU A 51 4.52 6.50 -2.93
N CYS A 52 5.58 6.31 -3.73
CA CYS A 52 5.46 5.67 -5.04
C CYS A 52 5.01 4.21 -4.93
N VAL A 53 5.62 3.42 -4.04
CA VAL A 53 5.24 2.02 -3.80
C VAL A 53 3.80 1.94 -3.28
N ALA A 54 3.44 2.79 -2.32
CA ALA A 54 2.10 2.84 -1.75
C ALA A 54 1.04 3.19 -2.80
N TYR A 55 1.31 4.20 -3.64
CA TYR A 55 0.44 4.59 -4.74
C TYR A 55 0.28 3.46 -5.77
N LEU A 56 1.38 2.90 -6.26
CA LEU A 56 1.35 1.83 -7.26
C LEU A 56 0.58 0.61 -6.77
N THR A 57 0.77 0.24 -5.51
CA THR A 57 0.04 -0.89 -4.90
C THR A 57 -1.46 -0.57 -4.78
N GLY A 58 -1.81 0.61 -4.31
CA GLY A 58 -3.22 1.03 -4.20
C GLY A 58 -3.90 1.25 -5.54
N SER A 59 -3.18 1.71 -6.57
CA SER A 59 -3.71 2.04 -7.90
C SER A 59 -4.41 0.87 -8.61
N VAL A 60 -4.14 -0.37 -8.18
CA VAL A 60 -4.84 -1.57 -8.64
C VAL A 60 -6.35 -1.46 -8.40
N PHE A 61 -6.77 -0.90 -7.25
CA PHE A 61 -8.18 -0.69 -6.95
C PHE A 61 -8.81 0.41 -7.81
N LEU A 62 -8.05 1.47 -8.13
CA LEU A 62 -8.51 2.50 -9.06
C LEU A 62 -8.68 1.94 -10.45
N PHE A 63 -7.69 1.17 -10.93
CA PHE A 63 -7.75 0.53 -12.25
C PHE A 63 -8.92 -0.43 -12.36
N GLY A 64 -9.08 -1.33 -11.39
CA GLY A 64 -10.19 -2.29 -11.35
C GLY A 64 -11.55 -1.61 -11.31
N GLY A 65 -11.70 -0.57 -10.48
CA GLY A 65 -12.94 0.22 -10.40
C GLY A 65 -13.26 0.95 -11.69
N MET A 66 -12.26 1.62 -12.31
CA MET A 66 -12.43 2.28 -13.60
C MET A 66 -12.81 1.28 -14.68
N ALA A 67 -12.18 0.11 -14.72
CA ALA A 67 -12.46 -0.92 -15.72
C ALA A 67 -13.89 -1.49 -15.61
N ALA A 68 -14.45 -1.53 -14.39
CA ALA A 68 -15.78 -2.06 -14.13
C ALA A 68 -16.90 -0.99 -14.24
N GLY A 69 -16.55 0.30 -14.37
CA GLY A 69 -17.48 1.40 -14.57
C GLY A 69 -17.59 2.38 -13.39
N PRO A 70 -18.33 3.51 -13.56
CA PRO A 70 -18.32 4.62 -12.59
C PRO A 70 -18.82 4.22 -11.18
N GLU A 71 -19.83 3.38 -11.08
CA GLU A 71 -20.35 2.91 -9.79
C GLU A 71 -19.31 2.05 -9.06
N SER A 72 -18.66 1.15 -9.78
CA SER A 72 -17.57 0.31 -9.24
C SER A 72 -16.36 1.15 -8.80
N PHE A 73 -16.04 2.23 -9.52
CA PHE A 73 -15.00 3.16 -9.14
C PHE A 73 -15.26 3.80 -7.77
N LEU A 74 -16.49 4.26 -7.51
CA LEU A 74 -16.85 4.86 -6.22
C LEU A 74 -16.75 3.85 -5.07
N LEU A 75 -17.02 2.56 -5.32
CA LEU A 75 -16.88 1.50 -4.33
C LEU A 75 -15.42 1.11 -4.06
N THR A 76 -14.55 1.21 -5.05
CA THR A 76 -13.15 0.79 -4.93
C THR A 76 -12.19 1.92 -4.58
N ALA A 77 -12.55 3.18 -4.80
CA ALA A 77 -11.72 4.33 -4.45
C ALA A 77 -11.35 4.39 -2.95
N PRO A 78 -12.23 4.07 -1.99
CA PRO A 78 -11.84 3.94 -0.58
C PRO A 78 -10.78 2.86 -0.34
N LEU A 79 -10.82 1.75 -1.09
CA LEU A 79 -9.83 0.67 -0.96
C LEU A 79 -8.44 1.12 -1.43
N PHE A 80 -8.37 2.01 -2.44
CA PHE A 80 -7.13 2.68 -2.80
C PHE A 80 -6.53 3.41 -1.58
N LEU A 81 -7.33 4.24 -0.90
CA LEU A 81 -6.86 5.03 0.24
C LEU A 81 -6.38 4.12 1.39
N VAL A 82 -7.14 3.08 1.73
CA VAL A 82 -6.77 2.10 2.74
C VAL A 82 -5.44 1.43 2.41
N THR A 83 -5.30 0.96 1.17
CA THR A 83 -4.09 0.28 0.70
C THR A 83 -2.91 1.23 0.66
N PHE A 84 -3.09 2.45 0.14
CA PHE A 84 -2.06 3.48 0.10
C PHE A 84 -1.50 3.78 1.50
N LEU A 85 -2.37 4.08 2.46
CA LEU A 85 -1.96 4.42 3.82
C LEU A 85 -1.36 3.22 4.56
N GLY A 86 -1.94 2.04 4.39
CA GLY A 86 -1.44 0.80 4.99
C GLY A 86 -0.04 0.43 4.48
N ILE A 87 0.16 0.44 3.16
CA ILE A 87 1.47 0.17 2.55
C ILE A 87 2.48 1.25 2.94
N LEU A 88 2.10 2.54 2.91
CA LEU A 88 2.97 3.62 3.35
C LEU A 88 3.45 3.42 4.79
N SER A 89 2.54 3.07 5.69
CA SER A 89 2.88 2.73 7.07
C SER A 89 3.92 1.61 7.15
N ARG A 90 3.69 0.52 6.42
CA ARG A 90 4.59 -0.64 6.41
C ARG A 90 5.97 -0.29 5.82
N GLU A 91 6.02 0.44 4.73
CA GLU A 91 7.31 0.82 4.11
C GLU A 91 8.12 1.73 5.04
N ILE A 92 7.49 2.67 5.76
CA ILE A 92 8.19 3.50 6.76
C ILE A 92 8.76 2.63 7.90
N VAL A 93 8.02 1.62 8.37
CA VAL A 93 8.55 0.68 9.39
C VAL A 93 9.72 -0.11 8.83
N LYS A 94 9.61 -0.57 7.60
CA LYS A 94 10.68 -1.33 6.93
C LYS A 94 11.94 -0.50 6.77
N ASP A 95 11.84 0.74 6.34
CA ASP A 95 12.99 1.66 6.26
C ASP A 95 13.65 1.86 7.63
N ALA A 96 12.87 1.82 8.72
CA ALA A 96 13.40 1.92 10.07
C ALA A 96 14.11 0.63 10.54
N GLU A 97 13.76 -0.53 9.96
CA GLU A 97 14.47 -1.79 10.16
C GLU A 97 15.81 -1.81 9.39
N ASP A 98 15.83 -1.26 8.16
CA ASP A 98 16.87 -1.45 7.15
C ASP A 98 17.87 -0.26 7.04
N ILE A 99 17.90 0.67 8.00
CA ILE A 99 18.73 1.91 7.95
C ILE A 99 20.18 1.65 7.54
N GLU A 100 20.82 0.62 8.10
CA GLU A 100 22.22 0.32 7.79
C GLU A 100 22.42 -0.18 6.36
N GLU A 101 21.51 -1.03 5.87
CA GLU A 101 21.57 -1.59 4.52
C GLU A 101 21.26 -0.51 3.48
N ASP A 102 20.28 0.32 3.74
CA ASP A 102 19.90 1.45 2.90
C ASP A 102 21.04 2.46 2.77
N SER A 103 21.70 2.81 3.88
CA SER A 103 22.89 3.69 3.89
C SER A 103 24.02 3.12 3.03
N LYS A 104 24.29 1.82 3.12
CA LYS A 104 25.33 1.15 2.31
C LYS A 104 24.98 1.14 0.81
N SER A 105 23.68 1.11 0.48
CA SER A 105 23.19 1.16 -0.90
C SER A 105 23.14 2.56 -1.50
N GLY A 106 23.43 3.60 -0.69
CA GLY A 106 23.34 5.01 -1.05
C GLY A 106 21.89 5.52 -1.11
N ALA A 107 20.95 4.83 -0.47
CA ALA A 107 19.60 5.33 -0.25
C ALA A 107 19.57 6.25 0.98
N TYR A 108 18.70 7.26 0.93
CA TYR A 108 18.45 8.17 2.05
C TYR A 108 16.96 8.09 2.40
N THR A 109 16.65 7.48 3.53
CA THR A 109 15.29 7.13 3.91
C THR A 109 14.69 8.05 4.98
N LEU A 110 13.39 8.01 5.18
CA LEU A 110 12.71 8.87 6.15
C LEU A 110 13.26 8.71 7.58
N PRO A 111 13.54 7.50 8.10
CA PRO A 111 14.14 7.32 9.43
C PRO A 111 15.54 7.94 9.59
N MET A 112 16.31 8.03 8.51
CA MET A 112 17.59 8.75 8.54
C MET A 112 17.40 10.26 8.68
N LEU A 113 16.28 10.80 8.18
CA LEU A 113 16.00 12.23 8.22
C LEU A 113 15.40 12.67 9.56
N ILE A 114 14.40 11.96 10.09
CA ILE A 114 13.62 12.37 11.27
C ILE A 114 13.84 11.47 12.50
N GLY A 115 14.65 10.43 12.35
CA GLY A 115 14.94 9.44 13.39
C GLY A 115 13.88 8.31 13.49
N VAL A 116 14.29 7.19 14.10
CA VAL A 116 13.48 5.96 14.20
C VAL A 116 12.14 6.21 14.91
N ARG A 117 12.16 6.91 16.05
CA ARG A 117 10.94 7.15 16.84
C ARG A 117 9.90 8.01 16.11
N ALA A 118 10.33 9.09 15.47
CA ALA A 118 9.41 9.93 14.70
C ALA A 118 8.81 9.19 13.51
N SER A 119 9.61 8.37 12.85
CA SER A 119 9.15 7.50 11.76
C SER A 119 8.16 6.45 12.25
N ALA A 120 8.38 5.84 13.42
CA ALA A 120 7.45 4.90 14.04
C ALA A 120 6.09 5.56 14.35
N VAL A 121 6.10 6.79 14.86
CA VAL A 121 4.86 7.57 15.10
C VAL A 121 4.16 7.87 13.76
N THR A 122 4.90 8.31 12.75
CA THR A 122 4.34 8.59 11.41
C THR A 122 3.71 7.33 10.81
N ALA A 123 4.38 6.19 10.88
CA ALA A 123 3.85 4.91 10.43
C ALA A 123 2.56 4.53 11.18
N PHE A 124 2.54 4.68 12.51
CA PHE A 124 1.36 4.39 13.30
C PHE A 124 0.17 5.31 12.96
N VAL A 125 0.41 6.60 12.73
CA VAL A 125 -0.62 7.54 12.28
C VAL A 125 -1.18 7.14 10.91
N CYS A 126 -0.32 6.78 9.96
CA CYS A 126 -0.75 6.26 8.65
C CYS A 126 -1.61 4.99 8.80
N MET A 127 -1.22 4.05 9.66
CA MET A 127 -1.99 2.82 9.90
C MET A 127 -3.35 3.13 10.56
N THR A 128 -3.40 4.07 11.49
CA THR A 128 -4.65 4.49 12.14
C THR A 128 -5.59 5.14 11.13
N ALA A 129 -5.06 5.99 10.24
CA ALA A 129 -5.84 6.58 9.17
C ALA A 129 -6.34 5.53 8.16
N ALA A 130 -5.52 4.52 7.84
CA ALA A 130 -5.93 3.38 7.01
C ALA A 130 -7.09 2.61 7.64
N ALA A 131 -6.99 2.29 8.94
CA ALA A 131 -8.03 1.60 9.69
C ALA A 131 -9.34 2.41 9.73
N ALA A 132 -9.27 3.73 9.96
CA ALA A 132 -10.45 4.58 9.90
C ALA A 132 -11.09 4.59 8.50
N ALA A 133 -10.29 4.70 7.44
CA ALA A 133 -10.76 4.68 6.06
C ALA A 133 -11.36 3.32 5.65
N ALA A 134 -10.92 2.22 6.27
CA ALA A 134 -11.40 0.87 5.98
C ALA A 134 -12.89 0.67 6.33
N PHE A 135 -13.49 1.53 7.16
CA PHE A 135 -14.92 1.49 7.44
C PHE A 135 -15.79 2.19 6.39
N ILE A 136 -15.20 2.98 5.47
CA ILE A 136 -15.98 3.68 4.43
C ILE A 136 -16.81 2.70 3.57
N PRO A 137 -16.26 1.57 3.09
CA PRO A 137 -17.03 0.61 2.32
C PRO A 137 -18.12 -0.14 3.10
N ALA A 138 -18.08 -0.12 4.44
CA ALA A 138 -19.03 -0.86 5.28
C ALA A 138 -20.50 -0.46 5.03
N VAL A 139 -20.74 0.80 4.60
CA VAL A 139 -22.07 1.30 4.24
C VAL A 139 -22.68 0.50 3.07
N HIS A 140 -21.83 0.03 2.16
CA HIS A 140 -22.25 -0.72 0.97
C HIS A 140 -22.12 -2.24 1.12
N TRP A 141 -21.13 -2.68 1.91
CA TRP A 141 -20.77 -4.11 2.03
C TRP A 141 -21.33 -4.77 3.31
N GLY A 142 -21.97 -3.98 4.17
CA GLY A 142 -22.75 -4.46 5.30
C GLY A 142 -21.93 -4.95 6.50
N ILE A 143 -22.65 -5.58 7.45
CA ILE A 143 -22.14 -5.90 8.79
C ILE A 143 -21.03 -6.97 8.77
N PHE A 144 -21.07 -7.93 7.86
CA PHE A 144 -20.03 -8.98 7.76
C PHE A 144 -18.68 -8.38 7.36
N TYR A 145 -18.68 -7.45 6.41
CA TYR A 145 -17.49 -6.68 6.07
C TYR A 145 -17.00 -5.88 7.27
N ALA A 146 -17.89 -5.12 7.93
CA ALA A 146 -17.53 -4.28 9.07
C ALA A 146 -16.91 -5.10 10.22
N ALA A 147 -17.47 -6.27 10.52
CA ALA A 147 -16.92 -7.16 11.55
C ALA A 147 -15.56 -7.75 11.16
N GLY A 148 -15.42 -8.19 9.91
CA GLY A 148 -14.17 -8.74 9.41
C GLY A 148 -13.04 -7.71 9.39
N ILE A 149 -13.33 -6.50 8.88
CA ILE A 149 -12.33 -5.43 8.83
C ILE A 149 -11.96 -4.92 10.22
N LEU A 150 -12.92 -4.83 11.16
CA LEU A 150 -12.65 -4.47 12.55
C LEU A 150 -11.64 -5.42 13.20
N ALA A 151 -11.78 -6.74 12.98
CA ALA A 151 -10.84 -7.72 13.51
C ALA A 151 -9.43 -7.54 12.91
N VAL A 152 -9.34 -7.28 11.60
CA VAL A 152 -8.08 -7.00 10.92
C VAL A 152 -7.44 -5.70 11.41
N ASP A 153 -8.22 -4.65 11.59
CA ASP A 153 -7.73 -3.34 12.05
C ASP A 153 -7.22 -3.42 13.49
N ILE A 154 -7.92 -4.12 14.38
CA ILE A 154 -7.43 -4.38 15.75
C ILE A 154 -6.08 -5.09 15.71
N TYR A 155 -5.91 -6.09 14.83
CA TYR A 155 -4.64 -6.76 14.66
C TYR A 155 -3.56 -5.82 14.13
N LEU A 156 -3.82 -5.08 13.03
CA LEU A 156 -2.85 -4.18 12.40
C LEU A 156 -2.44 -3.04 13.35
N LEU A 157 -3.37 -2.44 14.08
CA LEU A 157 -3.09 -1.38 15.05
C LEU A 157 -2.24 -1.90 16.22
N ARG A 158 -2.54 -3.11 16.74
CA ARG A 158 -1.71 -3.73 17.78
C ARG A 158 -0.31 -4.04 17.32
N ILE A 159 -0.16 -4.53 16.09
CA ILE A 159 1.16 -4.83 15.51
C ILE A 159 1.93 -3.54 15.26
N SER A 160 1.31 -2.53 14.62
CA SER A 160 1.98 -1.26 14.36
C SER A 160 2.35 -0.48 15.62
N ALA A 161 1.60 -0.66 16.71
CA ALA A 161 1.93 -0.03 18.00
C ALA A 161 3.23 -0.58 18.65
N LYS A 162 3.69 -1.78 18.25
CA LYS A 162 4.93 -2.36 18.79
C LYS A 162 6.18 -1.55 18.48
N VAL A 163 6.18 -0.77 17.41
CA VAL A 163 7.34 0.07 17.05
C VAL A 163 7.36 1.42 17.77
N LEU A 164 6.28 1.85 18.40
CA LEU A 164 6.22 3.15 19.07
C LEU A 164 7.26 3.34 20.21
N PRO A 165 7.58 2.32 21.02
CA PRO A 165 8.64 2.45 22.02
C PRO A 165 10.06 2.36 21.43
N CYS A 166 10.23 1.82 20.20
CA CYS A 166 11.52 1.57 19.59
C CYS A 166 12.27 2.88 19.32
N ARG A 167 13.57 2.85 19.55
CA ARG A 167 14.49 4.00 19.33
C ARG A 167 15.64 3.67 18.43
N THR A 168 15.94 2.39 18.23
CA THR A 168 17.03 1.90 17.38
C THR A 168 16.51 0.96 16.29
N PRO A 169 17.23 0.83 15.17
CA PRO A 169 16.87 -0.10 14.09
C PRO A 169 16.77 -1.55 14.57
N GLU A 170 17.65 -1.97 15.48
CA GLU A 170 17.68 -3.33 16.03
C GLU A 170 16.40 -3.66 16.82
N GLU A 171 15.88 -2.68 17.59
CA GLU A 171 14.62 -2.84 18.33
C GLU A 171 13.46 -2.98 17.36
N VAL A 172 13.42 -2.19 16.27
CA VAL A 172 12.38 -2.29 15.23
C VAL A 172 12.46 -3.65 14.55
N SER A 173 13.64 -4.09 14.13
CA SER A 173 13.87 -5.39 13.50
C SER A 173 13.46 -6.55 14.42
N ALA A 174 13.85 -6.49 15.70
CA ALA A 174 13.46 -7.50 16.70
C ALA A 174 11.95 -7.61 16.88
N SER A 175 11.20 -6.52 16.69
CA SER A 175 9.72 -6.51 16.77
C SER A 175 9.05 -7.28 15.65
N ARG A 176 9.72 -7.49 14.50
CA ARG A 176 9.21 -8.09 13.26
C ARG A 176 7.92 -7.45 12.76
N THR A 177 7.72 -6.18 13.05
CA THR A 177 6.44 -5.49 12.79
C THR A 177 6.11 -5.44 11.31
N ALA A 178 7.04 -5.08 10.42
CA ALA A 178 6.80 -5.02 8.97
C ALA A 178 6.37 -6.39 8.41
N SER A 179 6.93 -7.49 8.93
CA SER A 179 6.57 -8.84 8.55
C SER A 179 5.15 -9.23 9.00
N TYR A 180 4.79 -8.90 10.23
CA TYR A 180 3.43 -9.17 10.75
C TYR A 180 2.36 -8.30 10.09
N MET A 181 2.65 -7.03 9.79
CA MET A 181 1.76 -6.16 9.03
C MET A 181 1.37 -6.76 7.67
N LYS A 182 2.31 -7.42 6.98
CA LYS A 182 2.04 -8.12 5.72
C LYS A 182 0.91 -9.16 5.85
N TYR A 183 0.88 -9.93 6.93
CA TYR A 183 -0.20 -10.92 7.15
C TYR A 183 -1.55 -10.25 7.38
N GLY A 184 -1.60 -9.14 8.14
CA GLY A 184 -2.83 -8.37 8.33
C GLY A 184 -3.34 -7.76 7.02
N MET A 185 -2.44 -7.27 6.16
CA MET A 185 -2.81 -6.74 4.83
C MET A 185 -3.38 -7.82 3.92
N VAL A 186 -2.82 -9.03 3.93
CA VAL A 186 -3.37 -10.18 3.20
C VAL A 186 -4.77 -10.54 3.73
N ALA A 187 -4.95 -10.53 5.05
CA ALA A 187 -6.26 -10.76 5.67
C ALA A 187 -7.28 -9.68 5.26
N ALA A 188 -6.89 -8.40 5.19
CA ALA A 188 -7.74 -7.32 4.69
C ALA A 188 -8.21 -7.57 3.25
N ILE A 189 -7.31 -7.97 2.36
CA ILE A 189 -7.64 -8.29 0.96
C ILE A 189 -8.65 -9.46 0.91
N LEU A 190 -8.49 -10.48 1.74
CA LEU A 190 -9.44 -11.58 1.83
C LEU A 190 -10.82 -11.11 2.31
N VAL A 191 -10.89 -10.23 3.30
CA VAL A 191 -12.15 -9.62 3.76
C VAL A 191 -12.80 -8.83 2.63
N PHE A 192 -12.04 -8.02 1.88
CA PHE A 192 -12.56 -7.26 0.73
C PHE A 192 -13.13 -8.20 -0.33
N PHE A 193 -12.37 -9.23 -0.70
CA PHE A 193 -12.78 -10.19 -1.74
C PHE A 193 -14.04 -10.97 -1.34
N LEU A 194 -14.06 -11.52 -0.13
CA LEU A 194 -15.20 -12.31 0.36
C LEU A 194 -16.47 -11.45 0.49
N SER A 195 -16.33 -10.21 0.95
CA SER A 195 -17.46 -9.30 1.07
C SER A 195 -18.00 -8.87 -0.29
N ALA A 196 -17.12 -8.57 -1.24
CA ALA A 196 -17.54 -8.23 -2.61
C ALA A 196 -18.23 -9.42 -3.31
N ALA A 197 -17.76 -10.66 -3.09
CA ALA A 197 -18.41 -11.86 -3.60
C ALA A 197 -19.78 -12.08 -2.95
N ALA A 198 -19.91 -11.87 -1.63
CA ALA A 198 -21.16 -12.03 -0.91
C ALA A 198 -22.23 -11.03 -1.38
N VAL A 199 -21.89 -9.76 -1.60
CA VAL A 199 -22.83 -8.72 -2.07
C VAL A 199 -23.39 -9.04 -3.47
N ARG A 200 -22.66 -9.77 -4.33
CA ARG A 200 -23.13 -10.19 -5.66
C ARG A 200 -24.06 -11.40 -5.63
N LEU A 201 -24.11 -12.13 -4.51
CA LEU A 201 -24.91 -13.34 -4.35
C LEU A 201 -26.28 -13.06 -3.68
N TRP A 202 -26.51 -11.83 -3.22
CA TRP A 202 -27.76 -11.33 -2.63
C TRP A 202 -28.28 -10.13 -3.41
#